data_05cc4ffa912c9d0c8596ae14e2cc07c3
#
_entry.id   05cc4ffa912c9d0c8596ae14e2cc07c3
#
_cell.length_a   1.000
_cell.length_b   1.000
_cell.length_c   1.000
_cell.angle_alpha   90.00
_cell.angle_beta   90.00
_cell.angle_gamma   90.00
#
_symmetry.space_group_name_H-M   'P 1'
#
loop_
_entity.id
_entity.type
_entity.pdbx_description
1 polymer ?
#
loop_
_entity_poly.entity_id
_entity_poly.type
_entity_poly.pdbx_seq_one_letter_code
_entity_poly.pdbx_strand_id
1 'polypeptide(L)'
;MTNSNRLFYGSCFALITTAFSFSIRAGILPQLAESFDLNGQQLGFINSMWFLGFPISMILGGLFYHTIGPKRIMQFAFITHTLGIILTIFSGGYTGLLISTLLIGIGNGCTEAACNPMIADAHEGKQMNTLLNRFHMWFPGGIVLGSLVSLLMTSLDLGWQAQIWIIMITTVIYAYLFMGQTFPKPRTDAVTSVGENLKAMISPIYLFILGCMALTAISEFGPQQWTSLILSSSGAHPMVILALITGLMAIGRYFGGDIVHKYDQTGVLLGSAVLTAVGIFLFSTQTGGMVYVAAIFFALGVCYFWPNMIGFVAEKIPLSGALGMSIVGGMGMFSTSIFQAIIGGWIDSSTAEQSAKGLTGTTLELAAGQQTLTYMISFPGILIILFAILYFWQRNAKAAAA
;
A
#
# COMPACT_ATOMS: atom_id res chain seq x y z
N MET A 1 -2.12 -26.21 17.86
CA MET A 1 -2.81 -25.51 16.77
C MET A 1 -3.12 -26.52 15.67
N THR A 2 -4.33 -26.47 15.10
CA THR A 2 -4.72 -27.29 13.92
C THR A 2 -3.94 -26.83 12.67
N ASN A 3 -3.85 -27.69 11.63
CA ASN A 3 -3.21 -27.32 10.36
C ASN A 3 -3.81 -26.04 9.74
N SER A 4 -5.14 -25.92 9.71
CA SER A 4 -5.84 -24.73 9.20
C SER A 4 -5.49 -23.46 9.98
N ASN A 5 -5.43 -23.52 11.31
CA ASN A 5 -5.03 -22.36 12.12
C ASN A 5 -3.59 -21.93 11.86
N ARG A 6 -2.65 -22.89 11.70
CA ARG A 6 -1.25 -22.57 11.39
C ARG A 6 -1.10 -21.92 10.03
N LEU A 7 -1.83 -22.38 9.02
CA LEU A 7 -1.86 -21.78 7.69
C LEU A 7 -2.42 -20.36 7.75
N PHE A 8 -3.53 -20.16 8.48
CA PHE A 8 -4.14 -18.82 8.62
C PHE A 8 -3.22 -17.83 9.34
N TYR A 9 -2.66 -18.21 10.51
CA TYR A 9 -1.75 -17.32 11.23
C TYR A 9 -0.42 -17.13 10.47
N GLY A 10 0.06 -18.14 9.76
CA GLY A 10 1.21 -18.01 8.86
C GLY A 10 0.96 -16.96 7.77
N SER A 11 -0.22 -16.96 7.18
CA SER A 11 -0.65 -15.94 6.22
C SER A 11 -0.69 -14.55 6.85
N CYS A 12 -1.24 -14.42 8.06
CA CYS A 12 -1.28 -13.14 8.78
C CYS A 12 0.12 -12.60 9.06
N PHE A 13 1.06 -13.44 9.53
CA PHE A 13 2.44 -13.01 9.76
C PHE A 13 3.21 -12.69 8.46
N ALA A 14 2.91 -13.38 7.34
CA ALA A 14 3.46 -13.02 6.05
C ALA A 14 2.96 -11.63 5.60
N LEU A 15 1.70 -11.30 5.84
CA LEU A 15 1.14 -9.96 5.57
C LEU A 15 1.70 -8.89 6.53
N ILE A 16 1.95 -9.24 7.79
CA ILE A 16 2.65 -8.36 8.75
C ILE A 16 4.08 -8.09 8.27
N THR A 17 4.79 -9.08 7.68
CA THR A 17 6.11 -8.87 7.08
C THR A 17 6.04 -7.81 5.97
N THR A 18 5.03 -7.90 5.09
CA THR A 18 4.76 -6.89 4.06
C THR A 18 4.52 -5.51 4.68
N ALA A 19 3.67 -5.43 5.70
CA ALA A 19 3.35 -4.18 6.39
C ALA A 19 4.57 -3.57 7.13
N PHE A 20 5.37 -4.40 7.78
CA PHE A 20 6.61 -3.96 8.43
C PHE A 20 7.63 -3.45 7.42
N SER A 21 7.80 -4.15 6.29
CA SER A 21 8.69 -3.70 5.23
C SER A 21 8.26 -2.34 4.64
N PHE A 22 6.97 -2.02 4.67
CA PHE A 22 6.43 -0.71 4.27
C PHE A 22 6.73 0.37 5.32
N SER A 23 6.28 0.16 6.57
CA SER A 23 6.31 1.18 7.62
C SER A 23 7.71 1.44 8.16
N ILE A 24 8.51 0.40 8.38
CA ILE A 24 9.90 0.54 8.85
C ILE A 24 10.72 1.28 7.80
N ARG A 25 10.57 0.93 6.51
CA ARG A 25 11.27 1.67 5.45
C ARG A 25 10.87 3.14 5.41
N ALA A 26 9.58 3.47 5.54
CA ALA A 26 9.14 4.85 5.65
C ALA A 26 9.82 5.59 6.82
N GLY A 27 10.01 4.90 7.97
CA GLY A 27 10.65 5.46 9.16
C GLY A 27 12.14 5.69 9.03
N ILE A 28 12.86 4.83 8.30
CA ILE A 28 14.33 4.88 8.18
C ILE A 28 14.83 5.71 6.98
N LEU A 29 13.96 6.28 6.14
CA LEU A 29 14.39 7.06 4.98
C LEU A 29 15.43 8.16 5.30
N PRO A 30 15.28 8.96 6.37
CA PRO A 30 16.29 9.93 6.73
C PRO A 30 17.64 9.29 7.07
N GLN A 31 17.64 8.17 7.79
CA GLN A 31 18.87 7.45 8.15
C GLN A 31 19.57 6.85 6.91
N LEU A 32 18.80 6.37 5.92
CA LEU A 32 19.36 5.88 4.66
C LEU A 32 19.94 7.04 3.83
N ALA A 33 19.24 8.18 3.77
CA ALA A 33 19.73 9.37 3.09
C ALA A 33 21.10 9.78 3.63
N GLU A 34 21.24 9.88 4.95
CA GLU A 34 22.48 10.25 5.63
C GLU A 34 23.57 9.18 5.46
N SER A 35 23.24 7.89 5.66
CA SER A 35 24.22 6.80 5.64
C SER A 35 24.87 6.57 4.28
N PHE A 36 24.19 6.89 3.19
CA PHE A 36 24.62 6.62 1.81
C PHE A 36 24.69 7.88 0.94
N ASP A 37 24.56 9.07 1.52
CA ASP A 37 24.55 10.36 0.81
C ASP A 37 23.56 10.37 -0.38
N LEU A 38 22.29 9.95 -0.12
CA LEU A 38 21.26 9.81 -1.13
C LEU A 38 20.37 11.04 -1.18
N ASN A 39 20.13 11.53 -2.40
CA ASN A 39 19.11 12.54 -2.65
C ASN A 39 17.69 11.93 -2.66
N GLY A 40 16.69 12.81 -2.68
CA GLY A 40 15.28 12.40 -2.65
C GLY A 40 14.89 11.55 -3.85
N GLN A 41 15.39 11.86 -5.06
CA GLN A 41 15.12 11.05 -6.25
C GLN A 41 15.67 9.62 -6.12
N GLN A 42 16.88 9.46 -5.59
CA GLN A 42 17.49 8.14 -5.35
C GLN A 42 16.69 7.34 -4.32
N LEU A 43 16.28 7.95 -3.22
CA LEU A 43 15.38 7.34 -2.24
C LEU A 43 14.04 6.94 -2.89
N GLY A 44 13.54 7.78 -3.79
CA GLY A 44 12.34 7.49 -4.58
C GLY A 44 12.49 6.25 -5.45
N PHE A 45 13.63 6.08 -6.14
CA PHE A 45 13.90 4.86 -6.89
C PHE A 45 14.01 3.62 -6.00
N ILE A 46 14.62 3.74 -4.81
CA ILE A 46 14.64 2.64 -3.83
C ILE A 46 13.21 2.26 -3.43
N ASN A 47 12.38 3.25 -3.08
CA ASN A 47 10.97 3.01 -2.76
C ASN A 47 10.19 2.42 -3.95
N SER A 48 10.46 2.89 -5.16
CA SER A 48 9.86 2.36 -6.39
C SER A 48 10.04 0.85 -6.53
N MET A 49 11.17 0.32 -6.13
CA MET A 49 11.47 -1.12 -6.24
C MET A 49 10.52 -1.99 -5.40
N TRP A 50 10.12 -1.52 -4.21
CA TRP A 50 9.14 -2.20 -3.39
C TRP A 50 7.77 -2.29 -4.09
N PHE A 51 7.32 -1.18 -4.63
CA PHE A 51 6.05 -1.08 -5.35
C PHE A 51 6.07 -1.75 -6.71
N LEU A 52 7.23 -1.89 -7.34
CA LEU A 52 7.40 -2.58 -8.62
C LEU A 52 7.44 -4.10 -8.46
N GLY A 53 8.18 -4.60 -7.49
CA GLY A 53 8.28 -6.03 -7.20
C GLY A 53 6.95 -6.67 -6.85
N PHE A 54 6.11 -5.92 -6.13
CA PHE A 54 4.80 -6.36 -5.65
C PHE A 54 3.84 -6.78 -6.79
N PRO A 55 3.45 -5.92 -7.74
CA PRO A 55 2.51 -6.30 -8.81
C PRO A 55 3.07 -7.34 -9.74
N ILE A 56 4.36 -7.31 -10.05
CA ILE A 56 5.01 -8.32 -10.92
C ILE A 56 4.83 -9.70 -10.30
N SER A 57 5.22 -9.87 -9.06
CA SER A 57 5.14 -11.17 -8.39
C SER A 57 3.73 -11.58 -8.02
N MET A 58 2.83 -10.62 -7.71
CA MET A 58 1.43 -10.89 -7.48
C MET A 58 0.72 -11.41 -8.73
N ILE A 59 0.94 -10.79 -9.89
CA ILE A 59 0.35 -11.22 -11.16
C ILE A 59 0.93 -12.58 -11.59
N LEU A 60 2.25 -12.73 -11.57
CA LEU A 60 2.90 -13.99 -11.93
C LEU A 60 2.52 -15.12 -10.96
N GLY A 61 2.54 -14.85 -9.66
CA GLY A 61 2.14 -15.80 -8.64
C GLY A 61 0.69 -16.25 -8.78
N GLY A 62 -0.23 -15.31 -9.07
CA GLY A 62 -1.63 -15.61 -9.37
C GLY A 62 -1.82 -16.48 -10.62
N LEU A 63 -1.13 -16.15 -11.72
CA LEU A 63 -1.15 -16.95 -12.95
C LEU A 63 -0.67 -18.38 -12.73
N PHE A 64 0.37 -18.56 -11.92
CA PHE A 64 0.96 -19.87 -11.65
C PHE A 64 0.41 -20.56 -10.40
N TYR A 65 -0.55 -19.95 -9.69
CA TYR A 65 -1.08 -20.50 -8.45
C TYR A 65 -1.60 -21.94 -8.60
N HIS A 66 -2.36 -22.22 -9.66
CA HIS A 66 -2.94 -23.53 -9.91
C HIS A 66 -1.91 -24.60 -10.31
N THR A 67 -0.82 -24.20 -10.93
CA THR A 67 0.23 -25.13 -11.43
C THR A 67 1.33 -25.37 -10.40
N ILE A 68 1.78 -24.33 -9.72
CA ILE A 68 2.89 -24.36 -8.77
C ILE A 68 2.40 -24.69 -7.36
N GLY A 69 1.21 -24.19 -7.01
CA GLY A 69 0.57 -24.31 -5.71
C GLY A 69 1.08 -23.32 -4.65
N PRO A 70 0.24 -23.01 -3.64
CA PRO A 70 0.54 -21.98 -2.63
C PRO A 70 1.82 -22.26 -1.84
N LYS A 71 2.13 -23.53 -1.56
CA LYS A 71 3.33 -23.91 -0.80
C LYS A 71 4.62 -23.41 -1.45
N ARG A 72 4.79 -23.65 -2.76
CA ARG A 72 6.01 -23.27 -3.48
C ARG A 72 6.11 -21.75 -3.65
N ILE A 73 4.98 -21.08 -3.86
CA ILE A 73 4.93 -19.61 -3.94
C ILE A 73 5.36 -19.01 -2.60
N MET A 74 4.88 -19.53 -1.45
CA MET A 74 5.29 -19.07 -0.13
C MET A 74 6.74 -19.41 0.22
N GLN A 75 7.27 -20.53 -0.27
CA GLN A 75 8.71 -20.84 -0.15
C GLN A 75 9.56 -19.81 -0.92
N PHE A 76 9.13 -19.44 -2.12
CA PHE A 76 9.79 -18.41 -2.91
C PHE A 76 9.68 -17.03 -2.23
N ALA A 77 8.50 -16.67 -1.66
CA ALA A 77 8.33 -15.47 -0.85
C ALA A 77 9.31 -15.43 0.34
N PHE A 78 9.47 -16.55 1.05
CA PHE A 78 10.43 -16.64 2.15
C PHE A 78 11.87 -16.40 1.70
N ILE A 79 12.27 -17.00 0.60
CA ILE A 79 13.64 -16.84 0.05
C ILE A 79 13.86 -15.37 -0.34
N THR A 80 12.92 -14.75 -1.05
CA THR A 80 13.07 -13.37 -1.52
C THR A 80 13.01 -12.36 -0.38
N HIS A 81 12.14 -12.55 0.63
CA HIS A 81 12.14 -11.74 1.85
C HIS A 81 13.48 -11.87 2.59
N THR A 82 13.93 -13.09 2.86
CA THR A 82 15.18 -13.34 3.60
C THR A 82 16.39 -12.74 2.89
N LEU A 83 16.53 -13.00 1.59
CA LEU A 83 17.62 -12.43 0.79
C LEU A 83 17.52 -10.90 0.72
N GLY A 84 16.34 -10.35 0.48
CA GLY A 84 16.13 -8.91 0.43
C GLY A 84 16.47 -8.23 1.75
N ILE A 85 16.03 -8.77 2.89
CA ILE A 85 16.34 -8.25 4.22
C ILE A 85 17.85 -8.29 4.50
N ILE A 86 18.50 -9.45 4.27
CA ILE A 86 19.94 -9.61 4.48
C ILE A 86 20.73 -8.65 3.57
N LEU A 87 20.40 -8.61 2.28
CA LEU A 87 21.06 -7.69 1.34
C LEU A 87 20.84 -6.23 1.69
N THR A 88 19.69 -5.85 2.26
CA THR A 88 19.46 -4.48 2.76
C THR A 88 20.42 -4.18 3.91
N ILE A 89 20.50 -5.03 4.93
CA ILE A 89 21.32 -4.83 6.13
C ILE A 89 22.82 -4.70 5.78
N PHE A 90 23.29 -5.50 4.85
CA PHE A 90 24.70 -5.54 4.41
C PHE A 90 24.92 -4.73 3.12
N SER A 91 23.98 -3.88 2.72
CA SER A 91 24.14 -3.04 1.53
C SER A 91 25.31 -2.10 1.67
N GLY A 92 26.18 -2.10 0.68
CA GLY A 92 27.29 -1.16 0.58
C GLY A 92 26.95 0.15 -0.15
N GLY A 93 25.69 0.39 -0.56
CA GLY A 93 25.30 1.59 -1.28
C GLY A 93 23.99 1.48 -2.05
N TYR A 94 23.75 2.46 -2.90
CA TYR A 94 22.50 2.67 -3.64
C TYR A 94 22.03 1.44 -4.44
N THR A 95 22.90 0.83 -5.23
CA THR A 95 22.54 -0.33 -6.06
C THR A 95 22.11 -1.54 -5.22
N GLY A 96 22.81 -1.78 -4.09
CA GLY A 96 22.42 -2.83 -3.15
C GLY A 96 21.04 -2.60 -2.56
N LEU A 97 20.71 -1.36 -2.19
CA LEU A 97 19.39 -0.96 -1.70
C LEU A 97 18.29 -1.14 -2.76
N LEU A 98 18.54 -0.83 -4.03
CA LEU A 98 17.60 -1.07 -5.13
C LEU A 98 17.27 -2.55 -5.27
N ILE A 99 18.29 -3.41 -5.37
CA ILE A 99 18.11 -4.85 -5.58
C ILE A 99 17.42 -5.49 -4.37
N SER A 100 17.87 -5.15 -3.17
CA SER A 100 17.30 -5.72 -1.93
C SER A 100 15.85 -5.31 -1.72
N THR A 101 15.50 -4.07 -2.01
CA THR A 101 14.11 -3.56 -1.92
C THR A 101 13.21 -4.22 -2.97
N LEU A 102 13.72 -4.45 -4.19
CA LEU A 102 12.99 -5.21 -5.21
C LEU A 102 12.69 -6.63 -4.76
N LEU A 103 13.66 -7.32 -4.15
CA LEU A 103 13.46 -8.68 -3.62
C LEU A 103 12.41 -8.72 -2.51
N ILE A 104 12.40 -7.73 -1.60
CA ILE A 104 11.36 -7.61 -0.59
C ILE A 104 10.00 -7.39 -1.25
N GLY A 105 9.89 -6.50 -2.24
CA GLY A 105 8.67 -6.27 -3.01
C GLY A 105 8.15 -7.53 -3.71
N ILE A 106 9.05 -8.33 -4.29
CA ILE A 106 8.71 -9.64 -4.89
C ILE A 106 8.13 -10.60 -3.84
N GLY A 107 8.76 -10.70 -2.67
CA GLY A 107 8.25 -11.52 -1.57
C GLY A 107 6.85 -11.10 -1.11
N ASN A 108 6.60 -9.79 -1.02
CA ASN A 108 5.31 -9.23 -0.65
C ASN A 108 4.21 -9.59 -1.65
N GLY A 109 4.46 -9.45 -2.95
CA GLY A 109 3.47 -9.81 -3.98
C GLY A 109 3.21 -11.32 -4.05
N CYS A 110 4.23 -12.16 -3.83
CA CYS A 110 4.05 -13.60 -3.67
C CYS A 110 3.18 -13.96 -2.46
N THR A 111 3.31 -13.21 -1.36
CA THR A 111 2.45 -13.39 -0.18
C THR A 111 0.98 -13.17 -0.53
N GLU A 112 0.65 -12.09 -1.21
CA GLU A 112 -0.73 -11.81 -1.64
C GLU A 112 -1.23 -12.85 -2.65
N ALA A 113 -0.41 -13.21 -3.62
CA ALA A 113 -0.76 -14.19 -4.65
C ALA A 113 -1.03 -15.59 -4.10
N ALA A 114 -0.42 -15.95 -2.96
CA ALA A 114 -0.60 -17.27 -2.36
C ALA A 114 -1.62 -17.28 -1.24
N CYS A 115 -1.58 -16.31 -0.30
CA CYS A 115 -2.36 -16.38 0.92
C CYS A 115 -3.84 -16.11 0.70
N ASN A 116 -4.21 -15.18 -0.19
CA ASN A 116 -5.61 -14.89 -0.50
C ASN A 116 -6.35 -16.13 -1.04
N PRO A 117 -5.92 -16.73 -2.18
CA PRO A 117 -6.60 -17.90 -2.70
C PRO A 117 -6.46 -19.12 -1.77
N MET A 118 -5.34 -19.28 -1.05
CA MET A 118 -5.17 -20.36 -0.10
C MET A 118 -6.21 -20.33 1.05
N ILE A 119 -6.52 -19.13 1.57
CA ILE A 119 -7.57 -18.97 2.59
C ILE A 119 -8.93 -19.28 1.98
N ALA A 120 -9.18 -18.85 0.74
CA ALA A 120 -10.41 -19.13 0.02
C ALA A 120 -10.58 -20.63 -0.29
N ASP A 121 -9.50 -21.32 -0.70
CA ASP A 121 -9.50 -22.76 -0.96
C ASP A 121 -9.72 -23.61 0.30
N ALA A 122 -9.25 -23.11 1.45
CA ALA A 122 -9.36 -23.83 2.73
C ALA A 122 -10.71 -23.66 3.43
N HIS A 123 -11.54 -22.69 3.05
CA HIS A 123 -12.77 -22.32 3.74
C HIS A 123 -13.89 -21.98 2.75
N GLU A 124 -15.16 -22.02 3.22
CA GLU A 124 -16.32 -21.77 2.37
C GLU A 124 -17.27 -20.72 2.97
N GLY A 125 -18.04 -20.08 2.08
CA GLY A 125 -19.15 -19.21 2.43
C GLY A 125 -18.77 -18.09 3.42
N LYS A 126 -19.55 -17.99 4.49
CA LYS A 126 -19.42 -16.94 5.51
C LYS A 126 -18.09 -16.99 6.26
N GLN A 127 -17.55 -18.20 6.49
CA GLN A 127 -16.27 -18.39 7.17
C GLN A 127 -15.10 -17.89 6.34
N MET A 128 -15.09 -18.16 5.04
CA MET A 128 -14.09 -17.66 4.09
C MET A 128 -14.03 -16.14 4.12
N ASN A 129 -15.17 -15.45 3.96
CA ASN A 129 -15.24 -13.99 3.98
C ASN A 129 -14.75 -13.41 5.30
N THR A 130 -15.11 -14.02 6.43
CA THR A 130 -14.65 -13.57 7.76
C THR A 130 -13.14 -13.69 7.90
N LEU A 131 -12.54 -14.78 7.43
CA LEU A 131 -11.10 -15.00 7.54
C LEU A 131 -10.32 -14.11 6.56
N LEU A 132 -10.80 -13.89 5.34
CA LEU A 132 -10.19 -12.94 4.40
C LEU A 132 -10.20 -11.51 4.97
N ASN A 133 -11.31 -11.06 5.55
CA ASN A 133 -11.36 -9.75 6.20
C ASN A 133 -10.39 -9.64 7.38
N ARG A 134 -10.31 -10.69 8.23
CA ARG A 134 -9.34 -10.75 9.33
C ARG A 134 -7.90 -10.79 8.84
N PHE A 135 -7.61 -11.46 7.74
CA PHE A 135 -6.30 -11.47 7.11
C PHE A 135 -5.92 -10.06 6.65
N HIS A 136 -6.78 -9.40 5.86
CA HIS A 136 -6.48 -8.07 5.33
C HIS A 136 -6.42 -6.95 6.38
N MET A 137 -6.99 -7.15 7.56
CA MET A 137 -6.84 -6.22 8.68
C MET A 137 -5.37 -6.10 9.13
N TRP A 138 -4.56 -7.16 8.91
CA TRP A 138 -3.16 -7.16 9.35
C TRP A 138 -2.24 -6.32 8.47
N PHE A 139 -2.66 -5.87 7.30
CA PHE A 139 -1.86 -4.90 6.54
C PHE A 139 -1.86 -3.52 7.23
N PRO A 140 -2.99 -2.81 7.41
CA PRO A 140 -2.98 -1.55 8.14
C PRO A 140 -2.60 -1.73 9.62
N GLY A 141 -3.04 -2.80 10.28
CA GLY A 141 -2.64 -3.12 11.66
C GLY A 141 -1.14 -3.38 11.81
N GLY A 142 -0.54 -4.06 10.84
CA GLY A 142 0.91 -4.26 10.79
C GLY A 142 1.67 -2.96 10.56
N ILE A 143 1.15 -2.02 9.73
CA ILE A 143 1.77 -0.70 9.57
C ILE A 143 1.74 0.08 10.88
N VAL A 144 0.65 0.03 11.66
CA VAL A 144 0.61 0.63 13.00
C VAL A 144 1.73 0.08 13.88
N LEU A 145 1.82 -1.25 13.99
CA LEU A 145 2.84 -1.91 14.80
C LEU A 145 4.25 -1.57 14.31
N GLY A 146 4.51 -1.65 13.02
CA GLY A 146 5.83 -1.34 12.45
C GLY A 146 6.22 0.12 12.61
N SER A 147 5.25 1.05 12.53
CA SER A 147 5.48 2.47 12.78
C SER A 147 5.86 2.73 14.24
N LEU A 148 5.16 2.11 15.19
CA LEU A 148 5.46 2.23 16.61
C LEU A 148 6.81 1.57 16.97
N VAL A 149 7.14 0.44 16.35
CA VAL A 149 8.45 -0.20 16.49
C VAL A 149 9.56 0.70 15.95
N SER A 150 9.39 1.27 14.75
CA SER A 150 10.37 2.20 14.18
C SER A 150 10.53 3.46 15.03
N LEU A 151 9.43 4.01 15.56
CA LEU A 151 9.45 5.11 16.53
C LEU A 151 10.29 4.77 17.75
N LEU A 152 9.99 3.64 18.40
CA LEU A 152 10.70 3.21 19.59
C LEU A 152 12.20 2.99 19.33
N MET A 153 12.53 2.29 18.25
CA MET A 153 13.93 1.99 17.92
C MET A 153 14.71 3.25 17.57
N THR A 154 14.11 4.20 16.86
CA THR A 154 14.73 5.49 16.57
C THR A 154 14.91 6.32 17.85
N SER A 155 13.95 6.31 18.78
CA SER A 155 14.07 7.01 20.07
C SER A 155 15.12 6.40 21.03
N LEU A 156 15.52 5.15 20.76
CA LEU A 156 16.61 4.45 21.47
C LEU A 156 17.95 4.54 20.71
N ASP A 157 18.06 5.41 19.72
CA ASP A 157 19.24 5.58 18.85
C ASP A 157 19.70 4.27 18.17
N LEU A 158 18.78 3.33 17.95
CA LEU A 158 19.06 2.12 17.20
C LEU A 158 19.06 2.42 15.70
N GLY A 159 20.17 2.05 15.05
CA GLY A 159 20.36 2.29 13.61
C GLY A 159 19.35 1.58 12.73
N TRP A 160 19.27 2.02 11.47
CA TRP A 160 18.33 1.48 10.51
C TRP A 160 18.50 -0.04 10.25
N GLN A 161 19.72 -0.57 10.37
CA GLN A 161 19.97 -2.01 10.24
C GLN A 161 19.23 -2.82 11.29
N ALA A 162 19.23 -2.35 12.55
CA ALA A 162 18.51 -3.00 13.64
C ALA A 162 17.00 -3.00 13.38
N GLN A 163 16.44 -1.93 12.81
CA GLN A 163 15.04 -1.84 12.43
C GLN A 163 14.68 -2.82 11.31
N ILE A 164 15.56 -3.00 10.32
CA ILE A 164 15.36 -3.99 9.24
C ILE A 164 15.39 -5.43 9.78
N TRP A 165 16.19 -5.74 10.81
CA TRP A 165 16.18 -7.06 11.47
C TRP A 165 14.82 -7.42 12.07
N ILE A 166 14.00 -6.46 12.49
CA ILE A 166 12.63 -6.73 12.98
C ILE A 166 11.75 -7.37 11.90
N ILE A 167 11.93 -7.00 10.65
CA ILE A 167 11.20 -7.61 9.53
C ILE A 167 11.58 -9.11 9.39
N MET A 168 12.83 -9.47 9.68
CA MET A 168 13.28 -10.87 9.68
C MET A 168 12.54 -11.70 10.73
N ILE A 169 12.22 -11.13 11.90
CA ILE A 169 11.49 -11.85 12.94
C ILE A 169 10.12 -12.33 12.41
N THR A 170 9.34 -11.44 11.82
CA THR A 170 8.04 -11.81 11.24
C THR A 170 8.17 -12.80 10.08
N THR A 171 9.25 -12.66 9.28
CA THR A 171 9.59 -13.58 8.19
C THR A 171 9.87 -14.99 8.70
N VAL A 172 10.65 -15.14 9.75
CA VAL A 172 10.95 -16.46 10.39
C VAL A 172 9.69 -17.06 11.02
N ILE A 173 8.85 -16.23 11.66
CA ILE A 173 7.60 -16.69 12.28
C ILE A 173 6.67 -17.30 11.23
N TYR A 174 6.42 -16.63 10.09
CA TYR A 174 5.54 -17.22 9.10
C TYR A 174 6.13 -18.49 8.46
N ALA A 175 7.44 -18.52 8.23
CA ALA A 175 8.10 -19.71 7.71
C ALA A 175 7.94 -20.90 8.67
N TYR A 176 8.14 -20.68 9.98
CA TYR A 176 7.92 -21.69 11.02
C TYR A 176 6.46 -22.18 11.05
N LEU A 177 5.49 -21.26 10.93
CA LEU A 177 4.07 -21.60 10.92
C LEU A 177 3.68 -22.43 9.70
N PHE A 178 4.27 -22.19 8.53
CA PHE A 178 4.04 -22.97 7.31
C PHE A 178 4.81 -24.28 7.26
N MET A 179 5.87 -24.42 8.05
CA MET A 179 6.73 -25.60 8.03
C MET A 179 5.97 -26.86 8.45
N GLY A 180 6.05 -27.93 7.63
CA GLY A 180 5.39 -29.19 7.90
C GLY A 180 3.88 -29.21 7.68
N GLN A 181 3.27 -28.10 7.21
CA GLN A 181 1.82 -28.07 6.99
C GLN A 181 1.42 -28.66 5.63
N THR A 182 0.22 -29.22 5.58
CA THR A 182 -0.44 -29.63 4.34
C THR A 182 -1.22 -28.45 3.79
N PHE A 183 -0.85 -27.98 2.61
CA PHE A 183 -1.52 -26.88 1.93
C PHE A 183 -2.75 -27.37 1.17
N PRO A 184 -3.84 -26.56 1.11
CA PRO A 184 -5.02 -26.90 0.33
C PRO A 184 -4.66 -27.01 -1.17
N LYS A 185 -5.41 -27.87 -1.88
CA LYS A 185 -5.30 -27.92 -3.35
C LYS A 185 -6.08 -26.72 -3.92
N PRO A 186 -5.51 -26.03 -4.94
CA PRO A 186 -6.23 -24.97 -5.63
C PRO A 186 -7.55 -25.47 -6.21
N ARG A 187 -8.65 -24.73 -5.98
CA ARG A 187 -9.96 -25.01 -6.57
C ARG A 187 -9.98 -24.58 -8.03
N THR A 188 -10.49 -25.46 -8.90
CA THR A 188 -10.55 -25.21 -10.36
C THR A 188 -11.95 -24.81 -10.84
N ASP A 189 -12.93 -24.72 -9.96
CA ASP A 189 -14.36 -24.74 -10.30
C ASP A 189 -14.95 -23.40 -10.79
N ALA A 190 -14.18 -22.32 -10.88
CA ALA A 190 -14.70 -21.00 -11.24
C ALA A 190 -13.80 -20.25 -12.22
N VAL A 191 -13.48 -20.84 -13.37
CA VAL A 191 -12.69 -20.13 -14.37
C VAL A 191 -13.59 -19.62 -15.49
N THR A 192 -13.99 -18.35 -15.43
CA THR A 192 -14.32 -17.58 -16.64
C THR A 192 -13.12 -17.69 -17.60
N SER A 193 -13.36 -17.89 -18.89
CA SER A 193 -12.26 -18.03 -19.83
C SER A 193 -11.38 -16.77 -19.81
N VAL A 194 -10.06 -16.94 -19.84
CA VAL A 194 -9.10 -15.80 -19.88
C VAL A 194 -9.46 -14.82 -21.03
N GLY A 195 -9.97 -15.34 -22.16
CA GLY A 195 -10.40 -14.51 -23.27
C GLY A 195 -11.60 -13.62 -22.97
N GLU A 196 -12.59 -14.09 -22.22
CA GLU A 196 -13.74 -13.28 -21.79
C GLU A 196 -13.32 -12.22 -20.78
N ASN A 197 -12.43 -12.58 -19.83
CA ASN A 197 -11.88 -11.63 -18.89
C ASN A 197 -11.15 -10.48 -19.63
N LEU A 198 -10.24 -10.82 -20.56
CA LEU A 198 -9.50 -9.84 -21.34
C LEU A 198 -10.44 -8.92 -22.16
N LYS A 199 -11.48 -9.48 -22.75
CA LYS A 199 -12.49 -8.68 -23.48
C LYS A 199 -13.23 -7.70 -22.58
N ALA A 200 -13.60 -8.11 -21.38
CA ALA A 200 -14.24 -7.23 -20.39
C ALA A 200 -13.30 -6.10 -19.92
N MET A 201 -12.01 -6.38 -19.82
CA MET A 201 -10.98 -5.43 -19.39
C MET A 201 -10.63 -4.35 -20.43
N ILE A 202 -11.00 -4.53 -21.71
CA ILE A 202 -10.85 -3.50 -22.74
C ILE A 202 -12.03 -2.52 -22.72
N SER A 203 -13.07 -2.75 -21.90
CA SER A 203 -14.22 -1.85 -21.82
C SER A 203 -13.83 -0.44 -21.34
N PRO A 204 -14.45 0.64 -21.90
CA PRO A 204 -14.13 2.01 -21.50
C PRO A 204 -14.25 2.26 -19.99
N ILE A 205 -15.26 1.65 -19.35
CA ILE A 205 -15.45 1.77 -17.90
C ILE A 205 -14.33 1.10 -17.10
N TYR A 206 -13.81 -0.05 -17.56
CA TYR A 206 -12.70 -0.72 -16.90
C TYR A 206 -11.42 0.11 -17.03
N LEU A 207 -11.10 0.64 -18.21
CA LEU A 207 -9.93 1.49 -18.44
C LEU A 207 -10.00 2.79 -17.63
N PHE A 208 -11.21 3.38 -17.51
CA PHE A 208 -11.45 4.54 -16.66
C PHE A 208 -11.15 4.23 -15.18
N ILE A 209 -11.67 3.11 -14.68
CA ILE A 209 -11.43 2.65 -13.31
C ILE A 209 -9.94 2.34 -13.08
N LEU A 210 -9.27 1.77 -14.08
CA LEU A 210 -7.84 1.49 -14.03
C LEU A 210 -7.02 2.79 -13.85
N GLY A 211 -7.37 3.86 -14.59
CA GLY A 211 -6.77 5.18 -14.44
C GLY A 211 -7.07 5.82 -13.07
N CYS A 212 -8.31 5.71 -12.59
CA CYS A 212 -8.67 6.16 -11.24
C CYS A 212 -7.89 5.39 -10.17
N MET A 213 -7.72 4.08 -10.31
CA MET A 213 -6.95 3.27 -9.35
C MET A 213 -5.48 3.70 -9.28
N ALA A 214 -4.87 4.05 -10.41
CA ALA A 214 -3.53 4.61 -10.43
C ALA A 214 -3.42 5.86 -9.55
N LEU A 215 -4.36 6.80 -9.70
CA LEU A 215 -4.38 8.05 -8.95
C LEU A 215 -4.76 7.86 -7.47
N THR A 216 -5.66 6.93 -7.14
CA THR A 216 -6.01 6.63 -5.74
C THR A 216 -4.83 6.06 -4.98
N ALA A 217 -4.10 5.12 -5.58
CA ALA A 217 -2.93 4.51 -4.95
C ALA A 217 -1.80 5.53 -4.71
N ILE A 218 -1.53 6.42 -5.66
CA ILE A 218 -0.54 7.49 -5.49
C ILE A 218 -0.98 8.46 -4.40
N SER A 219 -2.28 8.83 -4.35
CA SER A 219 -2.84 9.73 -3.32
C SER A 219 -2.72 9.14 -1.92
N GLU A 220 -2.82 7.82 -1.79
CA GLU A 220 -2.71 7.10 -0.51
C GLU A 220 -1.24 6.88 -0.13
N PHE A 221 -0.48 6.18 -0.96
CA PHE A 221 0.86 5.69 -0.61
C PHE A 221 1.98 6.74 -0.78
N GLY A 222 1.76 7.77 -1.61
CA GLY A 222 2.71 8.87 -1.76
C GLY A 222 3.01 9.53 -0.41
N PRO A 223 2.05 10.21 0.23
CA PRO A 223 2.28 10.87 1.51
C PRO A 223 2.71 9.89 2.62
N GLN A 224 2.13 8.69 2.68
CA GLN A 224 2.46 7.71 3.72
C GLN A 224 3.92 7.24 3.66
N GLN A 225 4.45 6.99 2.46
CA GLN A 225 5.82 6.47 2.32
C GLN A 225 6.89 7.55 2.61
N TRP A 226 6.57 8.81 2.39
CA TRP A 226 7.47 9.94 2.58
C TRP A 226 7.27 10.70 3.90
N THR A 227 6.41 10.18 4.80
CA THR A 227 6.01 10.84 6.05
C THR A 227 7.22 11.30 6.87
N SER A 228 8.26 10.46 7.02
CA SER A 228 9.44 10.77 7.85
C SER A 228 10.29 11.90 7.29
N LEU A 229 10.32 12.09 5.97
CA LEU A 229 11.07 13.19 5.34
C LEU A 229 10.22 14.46 5.21
N ILE A 230 8.98 14.34 4.74
CA ILE A 230 8.13 15.49 4.44
C ILE A 230 7.61 16.19 5.71
N LEU A 231 7.37 15.42 6.78
CA LEU A 231 6.83 15.95 8.04
C LEU A 231 7.86 16.07 9.16
N SER A 232 9.16 15.88 8.89
CA SER A 232 10.24 15.91 9.89
C SER A 232 10.23 17.17 10.75
N SER A 233 10.06 18.32 10.11
CA SER A 233 10.08 19.64 10.74
C SER A 233 8.68 20.25 10.95
N SER A 234 7.61 19.45 10.83
CA SER A 234 6.22 19.93 11.00
C SER A 234 5.80 20.20 12.44
N GLY A 235 6.60 19.78 13.44
CA GLY A 235 6.25 19.83 14.86
C GLY A 235 5.38 18.67 15.32
N ALA A 236 5.13 17.66 14.47
CA ALA A 236 4.47 16.41 14.81
C ALA A 236 5.43 15.23 14.57
N HIS A 237 5.24 14.12 15.28
CA HIS A 237 6.10 12.96 15.10
C HIS A 237 5.68 12.14 13.87
N PRO A 238 6.51 12.01 12.81
CA PRO A 238 6.09 11.40 11.55
C PRO A 238 5.55 9.97 11.68
N MET A 239 6.20 9.12 12.50
CA MET A 239 5.77 7.72 12.66
C MET A 239 4.48 7.60 13.47
N VAL A 240 4.18 8.54 14.38
CA VAL A 240 2.89 8.64 15.06
C VAL A 240 1.79 9.03 14.07
N ILE A 241 2.09 9.94 13.14
CA ILE A 241 1.17 10.31 12.05
C ILE A 241 0.84 9.10 11.18
N LEU A 242 1.86 8.34 10.76
CA LEU A 242 1.65 7.13 9.95
C LEU A 242 0.82 6.07 10.71
N ALA A 243 1.12 5.84 11.98
CA ALA A 243 0.34 4.94 12.83
C ALA A 243 -1.11 5.40 13.01
N LEU A 244 -1.34 6.71 13.19
CA LEU A 244 -2.68 7.29 13.29
C LEU A 244 -3.48 7.11 12.00
N ILE A 245 -2.88 7.43 10.85
CA ILE A 245 -3.52 7.27 9.53
C ILE A 245 -3.94 5.81 9.33
N THR A 246 -3.02 4.88 9.48
CA THR A 246 -3.30 3.46 9.20
C THR A 246 -4.17 2.81 10.27
N GLY A 247 -4.09 3.26 11.52
CA GLY A 247 -4.99 2.85 12.59
C GLY A 247 -6.45 3.25 12.32
N LEU A 248 -6.67 4.50 11.92
CA LEU A 248 -7.99 4.99 11.53
C LEU A 248 -8.51 4.29 10.26
N MET A 249 -7.63 3.97 9.30
CA MET A 249 -8.00 3.15 8.13
C MET A 249 -8.45 1.75 8.54
N ALA A 250 -7.77 1.10 9.46
CA ALA A 250 -8.15 -0.23 9.95
C ALA A 250 -9.53 -0.21 10.62
N ILE A 251 -9.78 0.78 11.48
CA ILE A 251 -11.06 0.98 12.15
C ILE A 251 -12.16 1.33 11.13
N GLY A 252 -11.88 2.27 10.23
CA GLY A 252 -12.85 2.71 9.21
C GLY A 252 -13.25 1.58 8.26
N ARG A 253 -12.32 0.72 7.86
CA ARG A 253 -12.61 -0.46 7.02
C ARG A 253 -13.49 -1.49 7.74
N TYR A 254 -13.40 -1.59 9.06
CA TYR A 254 -14.28 -2.45 9.85
C TYR A 254 -15.76 -2.04 9.74
N PHE A 255 -16.04 -0.72 9.73
CA PHE A 255 -17.38 -0.15 9.59
C PHE A 255 -17.77 0.19 8.14
N GLY A 256 -16.91 -0.10 7.17
CA GLY A 256 -17.04 0.34 5.78
C GLY A 256 -18.30 -0.17 5.06
N GLY A 257 -18.77 -1.36 5.41
CA GLY A 257 -19.96 -1.95 4.80
C GLY A 257 -21.22 -1.08 4.93
N ASP A 258 -21.47 -0.54 6.12
CA ASP A 258 -22.63 0.31 6.39
C ASP A 258 -22.57 1.65 5.65
N ILE A 259 -21.35 2.22 5.55
CA ILE A 259 -21.11 3.48 4.85
C ILE A 259 -21.34 3.32 3.35
N VAL A 260 -20.79 2.28 2.75
CA VAL A 260 -20.95 1.98 1.31
C VAL A 260 -22.40 1.68 0.97
N HIS A 261 -23.11 0.95 1.85
CA HIS A 261 -24.53 0.66 1.63
C HIS A 261 -25.41 1.92 1.65
N LYS A 262 -25.06 2.91 2.49
CA LYS A 262 -25.81 4.17 2.63
C LYS A 262 -25.56 5.17 1.50
N TYR A 263 -24.32 5.28 1.02
CA TYR A 263 -23.90 6.35 0.10
C TYR A 263 -23.55 5.87 -1.31
N ASP A 264 -23.68 4.60 -1.62
CA ASP A 264 -23.16 3.92 -2.81
C ASP A 264 -21.62 3.99 -2.93
N GLN A 265 -21.03 3.06 -3.67
CA GLN A 265 -19.58 3.01 -3.88
C GLN A 265 -19.02 4.30 -4.51
N THR A 266 -19.71 4.86 -5.51
CA THR A 266 -19.27 6.07 -6.22
C THR A 266 -19.38 7.33 -5.37
N GLY A 267 -20.41 7.43 -4.51
CA GLY A 267 -20.53 8.51 -3.54
C GLY A 267 -19.44 8.48 -2.48
N VAL A 268 -19.12 7.27 -1.98
CA VAL A 268 -18.01 7.09 -1.04
C VAL A 268 -16.66 7.43 -1.69
N LEU A 269 -16.41 7.03 -2.94
CA LEU A 269 -15.18 7.37 -3.67
C LEU A 269 -15.02 8.90 -3.85
N LEU A 270 -16.11 9.60 -4.22
CA LEU A 270 -16.09 11.05 -4.35
C LEU A 270 -15.82 11.75 -3.00
N GLY A 271 -16.52 11.36 -1.93
CA GLY A 271 -16.27 11.87 -0.58
C GLY A 271 -14.85 11.59 -0.10
N SER A 272 -14.33 10.40 -0.39
CA SER A 272 -12.94 9.99 -0.11
C SER A 272 -11.93 10.91 -0.82
N ALA A 273 -12.13 11.22 -2.10
CA ALA A 273 -11.24 12.11 -2.83
C ALA A 273 -11.22 13.54 -2.24
N VAL A 274 -12.40 14.07 -1.86
CA VAL A 274 -12.51 15.39 -1.21
C VAL A 274 -11.77 15.39 0.13
N LEU A 275 -12.02 14.39 0.99
CA LEU A 275 -11.36 14.30 2.30
C LEU A 275 -9.84 14.12 2.18
N THR A 276 -9.39 13.35 1.19
CA THR A 276 -7.95 13.18 0.91
C THR A 276 -7.32 14.50 0.48
N ALA A 277 -7.96 15.25 -0.43
CA ALA A 277 -7.48 16.57 -0.85
C ALA A 277 -7.40 17.54 0.32
N VAL A 278 -8.43 17.59 1.17
CA VAL A 278 -8.45 18.41 2.40
C VAL A 278 -7.32 17.99 3.34
N GLY A 279 -7.11 16.69 3.55
CA GLY A 279 -6.05 16.17 4.42
C GLY A 279 -4.66 16.59 3.93
N ILE A 280 -4.36 16.42 2.63
CA ILE A 280 -3.07 16.83 2.05
C ILE A 280 -2.92 18.35 2.07
N PHE A 281 -3.99 19.11 1.80
CA PHE A 281 -3.96 20.58 1.91
C PHE A 281 -3.63 21.02 3.34
N LEU A 282 -4.24 20.43 4.35
CA LEU A 282 -3.92 20.72 5.74
C LEU A 282 -2.47 20.34 6.08
N PHE A 283 -1.95 19.19 5.62
CA PHE A 283 -0.55 18.84 5.77
C PHE A 283 0.39 19.87 5.13
N SER A 284 0.02 20.43 3.99
CA SER A 284 0.84 21.42 3.28
C SER A 284 0.83 22.82 3.90
N THR A 285 -0.08 23.10 4.83
CA THR A 285 -0.26 24.46 5.40
C THR A 285 -0.16 24.53 6.91
N GLN A 286 -0.34 23.40 7.60
CA GLN A 286 -0.41 23.39 9.07
C GLN A 286 0.87 22.84 9.69
N THR A 287 1.08 23.17 10.98
CA THR A 287 2.20 22.71 11.81
C THR A 287 1.70 22.32 13.21
N GLY A 288 2.57 21.67 13.98
CA GLY A 288 2.29 21.28 15.36
C GLY A 288 1.09 20.34 15.49
N GLY A 289 0.24 20.58 16.47
CA GLY A 289 -0.94 19.74 16.75
C GLY A 289 -1.93 19.63 15.60
N MET A 290 -2.01 20.62 14.70
CA MET A 290 -2.92 20.60 13.57
C MET A 290 -2.52 19.57 12.49
N VAL A 291 -1.27 19.10 12.47
CA VAL A 291 -0.82 18.02 11.61
C VAL A 291 -1.54 16.69 11.95
N TYR A 292 -1.88 16.45 13.22
CA TYR A 292 -2.70 15.29 13.62
C TYR A 292 -4.13 15.40 13.12
N VAL A 293 -4.70 16.62 13.08
CA VAL A 293 -6.03 16.86 12.48
C VAL A 293 -5.99 16.58 10.98
N ALA A 294 -4.94 17.05 10.29
CA ALA A 294 -4.71 16.74 8.89
C ALA A 294 -4.65 15.22 8.63
N ALA A 295 -3.97 14.47 9.52
CA ALA A 295 -3.88 13.02 9.45
C ALA A 295 -5.25 12.34 9.57
N ILE A 296 -6.15 12.85 10.40
CA ILE A 296 -7.52 12.31 10.54
C ILE A 296 -8.30 12.51 9.22
N PHE A 297 -8.29 13.72 8.64
CA PHE A 297 -8.95 13.96 7.35
C PHE A 297 -8.38 13.10 6.24
N PHE A 298 -7.06 13.00 6.16
CA PHE A 298 -6.37 12.18 5.19
C PHE A 298 -6.73 10.69 5.35
N ALA A 299 -6.69 10.17 6.57
CA ALA A 299 -7.02 8.79 6.88
C ALA A 299 -8.44 8.42 6.47
N LEU A 300 -9.43 9.27 6.82
CA LEU A 300 -10.83 9.08 6.44
C LEU A 300 -11.01 9.13 4.92
N GLY A 301 -10.22 9.96 4.24
CA GLY A 301 -10.22 10.05 2.79
C GLY A 301 -9.71 8.78 2.13
N VAL A 302 -8.49 8.34 2.44
CA VAL A 302 -7.86 7.20 1.76
C VAL A 302 -8.42 5.84 2.19
N CYS A 303 -9.12 5.77 3.32
CA CYS A 303 -9.63 4.54 3.94
C CYS A 303 -10.38 3.64 2.95
N TYR A 304 -11.21 4.23 2.10
CA TYR A 304 -12.15 3.51 1.25
C TYR A 304 -11.74 3.42 -0.23
N PHE A 305 -10.64 4.01 -0.65
CA PHE A 305 -10.22 3.97 -2.05
C PHE A 305 -10.06 2.53 -2.53
N TRP A 306 -9.16 1.79 -1.92
CA TRP A 306 -8.81 0.44 -2.35
C TRP A 306 -10.01 -0.52 -2.34
N PRO A 307 -10.74 -0.71 -1.22
CA PRO A 307 -11.84 -1.66 -1.18
C PRO A 307 -12.99 -1.30 -2.12
N ASN A 308 -13.32 -0.01 -2.28
CA ASN A 308 -14.40 0.40 -3.17
C ASN A 308 -14.03 0.33 -4.66
N MET A 309 -12.76 0.58 -5.02
CA MET A 309 -12.31 0.42 -6.41
C MET A 309 -12.38 -1.05 -6.85
N ILE A 310 -11.88 -1.95 -6.01
CA ILE A 310 -11.96 -3.41 -6.28
C ILE A 310 -13.42 -3.88 -6.26
N GLY A 311 -14.20 -3.44 -5.27
CA GLY A 311 -15.63 -3.76 -5.16
C GLY A 311 -16.45 -3.28 -6.35
N PHE A 312 -16.15 -2.10 -6.88
CA PHE A 312 -16.80 -1.57 -8.08
C PHE A 312 -16.54 -2.47 -9.31
N VAL A 313 -15.30 -2.92 -9.50
CA VAL A 313 -14.98 -3.83 -10.62
C VAL A 313 -15.68 -5.16 -10.45
N ALA A 314 -15.69 -5.74 -9.24
CA ALA A 314 -16.36 -6.99 -8.96
C ALA A 314 -17.88 -6.92 -9.23
N GLU A 315 -18.53 -5.79 -8.90
CA GLU A 315 -19.97 -5.61 -9.05
C GLU A 315 -20.39 -5.20 -10.47
N LYS A 316 -19.66 -4.24 -11.08
CA LYS A 316 -20.07 -3.62 -12.35
C LYS A 316 -19.43 -4.26 -13.58
N ILE A 317 -18.34 -4.98 -13.41
CA ILE A 317 -17.61 -5.64 -14.50
C ILE A 317 -17.30 -7.10 -14.13
N PRO A 318 -18.33 -7.89 -13.74
CA PRO A 318 -18.12 -9.24 -13.21
C PRO A 318 -17.40 -10.18 -14.18
N LEU A 319 -17.56 -9.95 -15.49
CA LEU A 319 -16.88 -10.73 -16.53
C LEU A 319 -15.35 -10.54 -16.54
N SER A 320 -14.81 -9.50 -15.88
CA SER A 320 -13.36 -9.35 -15.72
C SER A 320 -12.77 -10.36 -14.72
N GLY A 321 -13.61 -10.92 -13.86
CA GLY A 321 -13.25 -11.97 -12.91
C GLY A 321 -12.16 -11.57 -11.92
N ALA A 322 -11.53 -12.56 -11.31
CA ALA A 322 -10.41 -12.36 -10.40
C ALA A 322 -9.20 -11.69 -11.08
N LEU A 323 -8.98 -11.99 -12.37
CA LEU A 323 -7.89 -11.40 -13.14
C LEU A 323 -8.06 -9.88 -13.26
N GLY A 324 -9.27 -9.40 -13.57
CA GLY A 324 -9.53 -7.96 -13.65
C GLY A 324 -9.31 -7.24 -12.32
N MET A 325 -9.77 -7.81 -11.20
CA MET A 325 -9.52 -7.24 -9.87
C MET A 325 -8.03 -7.19 -9.53
N SER A 326 -7.28 -8.24 -9.86
CA SER A 326 -5.82 -8.31 -9.64
C SER A 326 -5.05 -7.28 -10.46
N ILE A 327 -5.47 -7.05 -11.71
CA ILE A 327 -4.84 -6.05 -12.59
C ILE A 327 -5.14 -4.63 -12.10
N VAL A 328 -6.36 -4.35 -11.62
CA VAL A 328 -6.67 -3.04 -11.01
C VAL A 328 -5.79 -2.80 -9.77
N GLY A 329 -5.68 -3.78 -8.87
CA GLY A 329 -4.78 -3.68 -7.72
C GLY A 329 -3.30 -3.54 -8.14
N GLY A 330 -2.87 -4.33 -9.11
CA GLY A 330 -1.52 -4.26 -9.68
C GLY A 330 -1.21 -2.89 -10.31
N MET A 331 -2.17 -2.27 -11.01
CA MET A 331 -2.02 -0.92 -11.56
C MET A 331 -1.81 0.13 -10.48
N GLY A 332 -2.50 0.04 -9.36
CA GLY A 332 -2.28 0.94 -8.23
C GLY A 332 -0.84 0.86 -7.71
N MET A 333 -0.32 -0.33 -7.51
CA MET A 333 1.07 -0.53 -7.06
C MET A 333 2.08 -0.11 -8.13
N PHE A 334 1.84 -0.44 -9.40
CA PHE A 334 2.72 -0.07 -10.50
C PHE A 334 2.81 1.44 -10.68
N SER A 335 1.68 2.15 -10.67
CA SER A 335 1.66 3.61 -10.74
C SER A 335 2.39 4.27 -9.57
N THR A 336 2.17 3.76 -8.35
CA THR A 336 2.89 4.22 -7.17
C THR A 336 4.40 4.01 -7.32
N SER A 337 4.84 2.89 -7.90
CA SER A 337 6.25 2.66 -8.21
C SER A 337 6.85 3.80 -9.06
N ILE A 338 6.18 4.20 -10.12
CA ILE A 338 6.65 5.28 -10.99
C ILE A 338 6.72 6.61 -10.22
N PHE A 339 5.69 6.92 -9.46
CA PHE A 339 5.59 8.22 -8.78
C PHE A 339 6.46 8.35 -7.53
N GLN A 340 6.96 7.28 -6.93
CA GLN A 340 7.92 7.39 -5.83
C GLN A 340 9.17 8.17 -6.23
N ALA A 341 9.76 7.88 -7.39
CA ALA A 341 10.92 8.60 -7.90
C ALA A 341 10.59 10.07 -8.27
N ILE A 342 9.39 10.32 -8.79
CA ILE A 342 8.91 11.67 -9.12
C ILE A 342 8.74 12.50 -7.84
N ILE A 343 8.13 11.92 -6.79
CA ILE A 343 7.94 12.58 -5.49
C ILE A 343 9.32 12.90 -4.87
N GLY A 344 10.26 11.97 -4.94
CA GLY A 344 11.63 12.23 -4.50
C GLY A 344 12.28 13.41 -5.22
N GLY A 345 12.11 13.48 -6.55
CA GLY A 345 12.55 14.64 -7.35
C GLY A 345 11.84 15.95 -6.99
N TRP A 346 10.57 15.90 -6.58
CA TRP A 346 9.85 17.08 -6.06
C TRP A 346 10.42 17.54 -4.72
N ILE A 347 10.84 16.62 -3.84
CA ILE A 347 11.50 16.97 -2.58
C ILE A 347 12.82 17.69 -2.89
N ASP A 348 13.64 17.15 -3.79
CA ASP A 348 14.93 17.75 -4.17
C ASP A 348 14.74 19.15 -4.79
N SER A 349 13.82 19.31 -5.73
CA SER A 349 13.52 20.58 -6.39
C SER A 349 12.93 21.61 -5.42
N SER A 350 12.02 21.19 -4.54
CA SER A 350 11.46 22.06 -3.50
C SER A 350 12.53 22.53 -2.52
N THR A 351 13.43 21.63 -2.12
CA THR A 351 14.56 21.97 -1.24
C THR A 351 15.48 23.00 -1.90
N ALA A 352 15.84 22.79 -3.17
CA ALA A 352 16.69 23.72 -3.93
C ALA A 352 16.01 25.10 -4.08
N GLU A 353 14.71 25.13 -4.40
CA GLU A 353 13.96 26.37 -4.57
C GLU A 353 13.84 27.16 -3.25
N GLN A 354 13.54 26.48 -2.15
CA GLN A 354 13.41 27.15 -0.84
C GLN A 354 14.78 27.59 -0.31
N SER A 355 15.84 26.82 -0.57
CA SER A 355 17.21 27.23 -0.25
C SER A 355 17.64 28.46 -1.04
N ALA A 356 17.27 28.57 -2.32
CA ALA A 356 17.55 29.79 -3.14
C ALA A 356 16.82 31.03 -2.60
N LYS A 357 15.73 30.87 -1.84
CA LYS A 357 15.05 31.96 -1.11
C LYS A 357 15.74 32.32 0.22
N GLY A 358 16.84 31.67 0.56
CA GLY A 358 17.63 31.92 1.77
C GLY A 358 17.18 31.15 2.99
N LEU A 359 16.26 30.16 2.86
CA LEU A 359 15.86 29.30 3.97
C LEU A 359 16.95 28.27 4.28
N THR A 360 17.14 27.95 5.55
CA THR A 360 18.12 26.95 6.02
C THR A 360 17.57 26.13 7.20
N GLY A 361 18.17 24.97 7.47
CA GLY A 361 17.82 24.12 8.60
C GLY A 361 16.34 23.71 8.61
N THR A 362 15.71 23.67 9.77
CA THR A 362 14.34 23.23 9.95
C THR A 362 13.29 24.04 9.19
N THR A 363 13.55 25.34 8.95
CA THR A 363 12.64 26.17 8.14
C THR A 363 12.68 25.79 6.67
N LEU A 364 13.84 25.41 6.15
CA LEU A 364 14.02 24.89 4.80
C LEU A 364 13.27 23.55 4.64
N GLU A 365 13.51 22.62 5.55
CA GLU A 365 12.85 21.30 5.54
C GLU A 365 11.33 21.42 5.57
N LEU A 366 10.80 22.25 6.49
CA LEU A 366 9.37 22.48 6.58
C LEU A 366 8.80 23.04 5.27
N ALA A 367 9.41 24.08 4.73
CA ALA A 367 8.93 24.75 3.51
C ALA A 367 8.99 23.81 2.30
N ALA A 368 10.07 23.05 2.16
CA ALA A 368 10.24 22.07 1.09
C ALA A 368 9.21 20.92 1.20
N GLY A 369 8.99 20.41 2.41
CA GLY A 369 7.98 19.38 2.68
C GLY A 369 6.56 19.87 2.35
N GLN A 370 6.19 21.08 2.79
CA GLN A 370 4.90 21.69 2.50
C GLN A 370 4.69 21.94 1.01
N GLN A 371 5.72 22.39 0.31
CA GLN A 371 5.66 22.59 -1.14
C GLN A 371 5.50 21.25 -1.87
N THR A 372 6.20 20.21 -1.47
CA THR A 372 6.05 18.87 -2.05
C THR A 372 4.62 18.33 -1.85
N LEU A 373 4.05 18.50 -0.66
CA LEU A 373 2.65 18.13 -0.38
C LEU A 373 1.67 18.92 -1.25
N THR A 374 1.96 20.19 -1.54
CA THR A 374 1.12 21.01 -2.44
C THR A 374 1.05 20.41 -3.84
N TYR A 375 2.17 19.88 -4.37
CA TYR A 375 2.15 19.17 -5.66
C TYR A 375 1.30 17.90 -5.61
N MET A 376 1.32 17.17 -4.48
CA MET A 376 0.55 15.94 -4.31
C MET A 376 -0.97 16.16 -4.26
N ILE A 377 -1.46 17.38 -3.96
CA ILE A 377 -2.90 17.72 -3.98
C ILE A 377 -3.49 17.49 -5.37
N SER A 378 -2.68 17.61 -6.43
CA SER A 378 -3.14 17.39 -7.82
C SER A 378 -3.79 16.02 -8.03
N PHE A 379 -3.31 14.96 -7.38
CA PHE A 379 -3.85 13.61 -7.54
C PHE A 379 -5.29 13.48 -7.03
N PRO A 380 -5.60 13.76 -5.76
CA PRO A 380 -6.99 13.74 -5.30
C PRO A 380 -7.82 14.86 -5.95
N GLY A 381 -7.23 15.98 -6.38
CA GLY A 381 -7.92 17.03 -7.15
C GLY A 381 -8.47 16.50 -8.48
N ILE A 382 -7.66 15.75 -9.23
CA ILE A 382 -8.12 15.09 -10.46
C ILE A 382 -9.18 14.02 -10.14
N LEU A 383 -8.98 13.24 -9.07
CA LEU A 383 -9.94 12.22 -8.64
C LEU A 383 -11.31 12.79 -8.28
N ILE A 384 -11.39 13.98 -7.69
CA ILE A 384 -12.67 14.65 -7.41
C ILE A 384 -13.45 14.83 -8.72
N ILE A 385 -12.80 15.29 -9.77
CA ILE A 385 -13.44 15.48 -11.08
C ILE A 385 -13.88 14.13 -11.67
N LEU A 386 -12.97 13.14 -11.68
CA LEU A 386 -13.26 11.82 -12.27
C LEU A 386 -14.37 11.09 -11.49
N PHE A 387 -14.34 11.11 -10.16
CA PHE A 387 -15.37 10.47 -9.36
C PHE A 387 -16.70 11.25 -9.37
N ALA A 388 -16.69 12.56 -9.54
CA ALA A 388 -17.91 13.31 -9.79
C ALA A 388 -18.56 12.87 -11.12
N ILE A 389 -17.77 12.75 -12.20
CA ILE A 389 -18.26 12.23 -13.50
C ILE A 389 -18.85 10.83 -13.30
N LEU A 390 -18.15 9.93 -12.63
CA LEU A 390 -18.60 8.56 -12.38
C LEU A 390 -19.89 8.52 -11.54
N TYR A 391 -19.98 9.34 -10.51
CA TYR A 391 -21.15 9.43 -9.62
C TYR A 391 -22.40 9.91 -10.37
N PHE A 392 -22.29 11.00 -11.13
CA PHE A 392 -23.42 11.51 -11.91
C PHE A 392 -23.80 10.59 -13.05
N TRP A 393 -22.85 9.97 -13.73
CA TRP A 393 -23.11 8.97 -14.76
C TRP A 393 -23.93 7.80 -14.20
N GLN A 394 -23.52 7.23 -13.07
CA GLN A 394 -24.24 6.12 -12.45
C GLN A 394 -25.63 6.52 -11.96
N ARG A 395 -25.78 7.71 -11.40
CA ARG A 395 -27.06 8.22 -10.92
C ARG A 395 -28.05 8.43 -12.07
N ASN A 396 -27.60 8.97 -13.18
CA ASN A 396 -28.42 9.14 -14.38
C ASN A 396 -28.83 7.80 -15.00
N ALA A 397 -27.93 6.81 -15.02
CA ALA A 397 -28.25 5.48 -15.49
C ALA A 397 -29.32 4.78 -14.62
N LYS A 398 -29.25 4.94 -13.29
CA LYS A 398 -30.30 4.44 -12.36
C LYS A 398 -31.64 5.12 -12.58
N ALA A 399 -31.64 6.46 -12.78
CA ALA A 399 -32.86 7.23 -13.03
C ALA A 399 -33.51 6.89 -14.39
N ALA A 400 -32.74 6.51 -15.40
CA ALA A 400 -33.26 6.10 -16.70
C ALA A 400 -33.80 4.64 -16.69
N ALA A 401 -33.45 3.83 -15.71
CA ALA A 401 -33.89 2.43 -15.55
C ALA A 401 -35.10 2.29 -14.59
N ALA A 402 -35.43 3.32 -13.81
CA ALA A 402 -36.58 3.41 -12.90
C ALA A 402 -37.79 4.03 -13.59
#